data_86c732cae4c5cee69b60d9c26aee4b80
#
_entry.id   86c732cae4c5cee69b60d9c26aee4b80
#
_cell.length_a   1.000
_cell.length_b   1.000
_cell.length_c   1.000
_cell.angle_alpha   90.00
_cell.angle_beta   90.00
_cell.angle_gamma   90.00
#
_symmetry.space_group_name_H-M   'P 1'
#
loop_
_entity.id
_entity.type
_entity.pdbx_description
1 polymer ?
#
loop_
_entity_poly.entity_id
_entity_poly.type
_entity_poly.pdbx_seq_one_letter_code
_entity_poly.pdbx_strand_id
1 'polypeptide(L)'
;MAAARKAAGAPAPAAPSQDARPQVRPKAEGWTQAVDAEGRPKLQFAQSKRVKQPPQHLADMTLDERIAKAKEMGIPGFRAKQLSVHYFQHYTADPAEMTDLPAAEREKLVEEFLPPLLTEVRRLKTDDGATIKFLWRLFDGALVESVLMRYKNRITLCISSQCGCGMNCPFCATGQNGLTRNMSTAEIVDQIVQANRVIAAGELDAPNAQEIAEEADHSGLGEEADFAEGEGTPSSYSPSGPQRVGNIVFMGMGEPLANYKRVMNAVRRMVDPAPEGLGMSARGITISTVGLVPAIRKLADENLPITFALSLHAPDDELRDELIPVNDRWKADEAIDAAYYYYKTTGRRVSIEYALIKDMNDHPWRADLLAEKLNARGRGWVHVNPIPLNPTPNSVWTSSEPQVMREFLRRLNGAGVPTTLRDTRGKEIDGACGQLAAAED
;
A
#
# COMPACT_ATOMS: atom_id res chain seq x y z
N MET A 1 -46.53 -44.74 38.26
CA MET A 1 -47.07 -43.60 37.51
C MET A 1 -46.28 -42.35 37.89
N ALA A 2 -45.30 -41.97 37.06
CA ALA A 2 -44.50 -40.74 37.23
C ALA A 2 -44.59 -39.96 35.96
N ALA A 3 -45.17 -38.77 36.03
CA ALA A 3 -45.45 -37.91 34.89
C ALA A 3 -44.19 -37.12 34.48
N ALA A 4 -43.79 -37.27 33.24
CA ALA A 4 -42.71 -36.50 32.64
C ALA A 4 -43.18 -35.04 32.38
N ARG A 5 -42.54 -34.07 33.05
CA ARG A 5 -42.70 -32.64 32.73
C ARG A 5 -41.84 -32.32 31.52
N LYS A 6 -42.46 -31.91 30.39
CA LYS A 6 -41.80 -31.26 29.27
C LYS A 6 -41.25 -29.89 29.70
N ALA A 7 -39.94 -29.74 29.58
CA ALA A 7 -39.33 -28.43 29.68
C ALA A 7 -39.63 -27.59 28.40
N ALA A 8 -40.30 -26.47 28.56
CA ALA A 8 -40.52 -25.52 27.50
C ALA A 8 -39.18 -24.81 27.19
N GLY A 9 -38.78 -24.83 25.92
CA GLY A 9 -37.57 -24.17 25.44
C GLY A 9 -37.69 -22.66 25.58
N ALA A 10 -36.62 -22.02 26.05
CA ALA A 10 -36.50 -20.58 26.07
C ALA A 10 -36.54 -20.00 24.64
N PRO A 11 -37.21 -18.87 24.43
CA PRO A 11 -37.24 -18.23 23.11
C PRO A 11 -35.83 -17.77 22.70
N ALA A 12 -35.52 -17.94 21.41
CA ALA A 12 -34.28 -17.46 20.82
C ALA A 12 -34.14 -15.94 21.02
N PRO A 13 -32.93 -15.41 21.26
CA PRO A 13 -32.71 -13.97 21.39
C PRO A 13 -33.18 -13.26 20.11
N ALA A 14 -33.94 -12.19 20.29
CA ALA A 14 -34.41 -11.34 19.19
C ALA A 14 -33.20 -10.76 18.44
N ALA A 15 -33.28 -10.73 17.11
CA ALA A 15 -32.30 -10.07 16.28
C ALA A 15 -32.14 -8.60 16.70
N PRO A 16 -30.91 -8.06 16.79
CA PRO A 16 -30.70 -6.66 17.14
C PRO A 16 -31.40 -5.75 16.13
N SER A 17 -32.08 -4.72 16.64
CA SER A 17 -32.77 -3.72 15.82
C SER A 17 -31.80 -3.03 14.88
N GLN A 18 -32.23 -2.77 13.63
CA GLN A 18 -31.43 -2.11 12.58
C GLN A 18 -31.00 -0.67 12.90
N ASP A 19 -31.37 -0.13 14.08
CA ASP A 19 -31.22 1.28 14.43
C ASP A 19 -30.00 1.62 15.30
N ALA A 20 -29.09 0.70 15.59
CA ALA A 20 -27.84 1.00 16.31
C ALA A 20 -26.67 1.27 15.33
N ARG A 21 -26.86 2.27 14.42
CA ARG A 21 -25.76 2.76 13.60
C ARG A 21 -24.84 3.64 14.45
N PRO A 22 -23.49 3.41 14.45
CA PRO A 22 -22.57 4.39 15.04
C PRO A 22 -22.79 5.73 14.33
N GLN A 23 -23.00 6.80 15.10
CA GLN A 23 -23.18 8.12 14.51
C GLN A 23 -21.86 8.56 13.87
N VAL A 24 -21.83 8.59 12.54
CA VAL A 24 -20.78 9.26 11.77
C VAL A 24 -20.88 10.76 12.08
N ARG A 25 -19.74 11.44 12.22
CA ARG A 25 -19.71 12.90 12.44
C ARG A 25 -20.56 13.57 11.36
N PRO A 26 -21.55 14.42 11.71
CA PRO A 26 -22.32 15.14 10.71
C PRO A 26 -21.38 15.97 9.83
N LYS A 27 -21.59 15.96 8.52
CA LYS A 27 -20.94 16.89 7.58
C LYS A 27 -21.13 18.30 8.16
N ALA A 28 -20.05 19.07 8.31
CA ALA A 28 -20.12 20.41 8.88
C ALA A 28 -21.18 21.24 8.15
N GLU A 29 -22.15 21.80 8.88
CA GLU A 29 -23.19 22.66 8.32
C GLU A 29 -22.56 23.82 7.56
N GLY A 30 -22.96 24.03 6.30
CA GLY A 30 -22.48 25.13 5.45
C GLY A 30 -21.48 24.75 4.37
N TRP A 31 -21.14 23.49 4.16
CA TRP A 31 -20.24 23.06 3.10
C TRP A 31 -20.97 22.97 1.74
N THR A 32 -20.94 24.02 0.95
CA THR A 32 -21.30 23.95 -0.48
C THR A 32 -20.11 23.40 -1.27
N GLN A 33 -20.17 22.13 -1.57
CA GLN A 33 -19.13 21.48 -2.38
C GLN A 33 -19.28 21.93 -3.84
N ALA A 34 -18.21 22.51 -4.43
CA ALA A 34 -18.19 22.81 -5.86
C ALA A 34 -18.38 21.52 -6.67
N VAL A 35 -19.22 21.55 -7.70
CA VAL A 35 -19.45 20.42 -8.59
C VAL A 35 -18.74 20.61 -9.93
N ASP A 36 -18.44 19.49 -10.63
CA ASP A 36 -17.95 19.53 -12.02
C ASP A 36 -19.12 19.70 -13.02
N ALA A 37 -18.79 19.62 -14.32
CA ALA A 37 -19.77 19.78 -15.39
C ALA A 37 -20.86 18.69 -15.39
N GLU A 38 -20.56 17.54 -14.81
CA GLU A 38 -21.46 16.39 -14.67
C GLU A 38 -22.26 16.42 -13.35
N GLY A 39 -22.15 17.51 -12.55
CA GLY A 39 -22.82 17.64 -11.25
C GLY A 39 -22.19 16.84 -10.11
N ARG A 40 -21.01 16.27 -10.28
CA ARG A 40 -20.31 15.47 -9.25
C ARG A 40 -19.49 16.37 -8.33
N PRO A 41 -19.44 16.07 -7.03
CA PRO A 41 -18.61 16.83 -6.10
C PRO A 41 -17.15 16.90 -6.54
N LYS A 42 -16.57 18.12 -6.62
CA LYS A 42 -15.14 18.27 -6.87
C LYS A 42 -14.36 17.86 -5.61
N LEU A 43 -13.38 16.97 -5.78
CA LEU A 43 -12.43 16.68 -4.70
C LEU A 43 -11.70 17.97 -4.34
N GLN A 44 -11.97 18.53 -3.18
CA GLN A 44 -11.22 19.64 -2.63
C GLN A 44 -10.02 19.07 -1.86
N PHE A 45 -8.91 18.86 -2.56
CA PHE A 45 -7.64 18.71 -1.85
C PHE A 45 -7.39 20.03 -1.12
N ALA A 46 -7.24 19.99 0.21
CA ALA A 46 -6.87 21.15 0.97
C ALA A 46 -5.67 21.82 0.26
N GLN A 47 -5.82 23.08 -0.15
CA GLN A 47 -4.72 23.79 -0.81
C GLN A 47 -3.56 23.84 0.18
N SER A 48 -2.56 23.00 -0.04
CA SER A 48 -1.35 23.03 0.76
C SER A 48 -0.77 24.44 0.65
N LYS A 49 -0.47 25.06 1.79
CA LYS A 49 0.41 26.24 1.85
C LYS A 49 1.57 25.97 0.89
N ARG A 50 2.10 26.98 0.18
CA ARG A 50 3.22 26.81 -0.76
C ARG A 50 4.30 25.95 -0.11
N VAL A 51 4.28 24.66 -0.43
CA VAL A 51 5.22 23.69 0.12
C VAL A 51 6.54 23.89 -0.60
N LYS A 52 7.63 23.99 0.13
CA LYS A 52 8.97 23.99 -0.46
C LYS A 52 9.13 22.72 -1.29
N GLN A 53 9.77 22.83 -2.45
CA GLN A 53 10.10 21.66 -3.24
C GLN A 53 11.29 20.94 -2.58
N PRO A 54 11.31 19.60 -2.56
CA PRO A 54 12.48 18.87 -2.10
C PRO A 54 13.69 19.20 -2.96
N PRO A 55 14.92 19.08 -2.43
CA PRO A 55 16.12 19.21 -3.24
C PRO A 55 16.06 18.20 -4.39
N GLN A 56 16.53 18.59 -5.57
CA GLN A 56 16.58 17.70 -6.71
C GLN A 56 17.56 16.57 -6.44
N HIS A 57 17.08 15.35 -6.56
CA HIS A 57 17.86 14.15 -6.29
C HIS A 57 18.05 13.31 -7.56
N LEU A 58 19.09 12.49 -7.61
CA LEU A 58 19.41 11.59 -8.72
C LEU A 58 18.19 10.76 -9.17
N ALA A 59 17.40 10.24 -8.24
CA ALA A 59 16.23 9.42 -8.56
C ALA A 59 15.05 10.20 -9.18
N ASP A 60 15.02 11.54 -9.06
CA ASP A 60 14.02 12.37 -9.76
C ASP A 60 14.37 12.57 -11.26
N MET A 61 15.64 12.34 -11.64
CA MET A 61 16.17 12.59 -12.97
C MET A 61 16.24 11.31 -13.81
N THR A 62 16.05 11.42 -15.11
CA THR A 62 16.44 10.40 -16.08
C THR A 62 17.97 10.28 -16.17
N LEU A 63 18.48 9.19 -16.73
CA LEU A 63 19.92 9.03 -16.90
C LEU A 63 20.54 10.14 -17.77
N ASP A 64 19.83 10.54 -18.83
CA ASP A 64 20.29 11.63 -19.71
C ASP A 64 20.36 12.99 -18.98
N GLU A 65 19.37 13.29 -18.12
CA GLU A 65 19.38 14.47 -17.29
C GLU A 65 20.54 14.44 -16.29
N ARG A 66 20.84 13.29 -15.67
CA ARG A 66 22.01 13.12 -14.79
C ARG A 66 23.32 13.33 -15.52
N ILE A 67 23.45 12.80 -16.74
CA ILE A 67 24.63 12.98 -17.61
C ILE A 67 24.79 14.44 -18.00
N ALA A 68 23.71 15.13 -18.38
CA ALA A 68 23.72 16.54 -18.74
C ALA A 68 24.18 17.40 -17.54
N LYS A 69 23.58 17.19 -16.36
CA LYS A 69 23.94 17.90 -15.13
C LYS A 69 25.40 17.67 -14.73
N ALA A 70 25.94 16.46 -14.83
CA ALA A 70 27.35 16.18 -14.58
C ALA A 70 28.27 16.99 -15.52
N LYS A 71 27.93 17.06 -16.83
CA LYS A 71 28.68 17.85 -17.81
C LYS A 71 28.62 19.35 -17.50
N GLU A 72 27.49 19.89 -17.09
CA GLU A 72 27.35 21.28 -16.65
C GLU A 72 28.26 21.60 -15.44
N MET A 73 28.49 20.63 -14.57
CA MET A 73 29.42 20.72 -13.44
C MET A 73 30.90 20.59 -13.87
N GLY A 74 31.19 20.37 -15.16
CA GLY A 74 32.53 20.12 -15.66
C GLY A 74 33.03 18.70 -15.40
N ILE A 75 32.14 17.75 -15.06
CA ILE A 75 32.47 16.36 -14.75
C ILE A 75 32.07 15.49 -15.94
N PRO A 76 32.90 14.48 -16.33
CA PRO A 76 32.55 13.58 -17.42
C PRO A 76 31.23 12.84 -17.17
N GLY A 77 30.31 12.84 -18.17
CA GLY A 77 28.97 12.30 -18.01
C GLY A 77 28.89 10.81 -17.57
N PHE A 78 29.92 10.01 -17.86
CA PHE A 78 29.95 8.63 -17.38
C PHE A 78 30.09 8.49 -15.85
N ARG A 79 30.54 9.55 -15.16
CA ARG A 79 30.57 9.59 -13.69
C ARG A 79 29.17 9.57 -13.08
N ALA A 80 28.20 10.18 -13.76
CA ALA A 80 26.82 10.08 -13.35
C ALA A 80 26.28 8.64 -13.41
N LYS A 81 26.77 7.83 -14.37
CA LYS A 81 26.43 6.40 -14.43
C LYS A 81 27.03 5.62 -13.25
N GLN A 82 28.33 5.88 -12.94
CA GLN A 82 29.00 5.23 -11.81
C GLN A 82 28.28 5.61 -10.49
N LEU A 83 28.01 6.89 -10.25
CA LEU A 83 27.24 7.33 -9.09
C LEU A 83 25.86 6.66 -9.00
N SER A 84 25.18 6.52 -10.14
CA SER A 84 23.86 5.85 -10.20
C SER A 84 23.96 4.37 -9.80
N VAL A 85 25.02 3.67 -10.17
CA VAL A 85 25.28 2.29 -9.74
C VAL A 85 25.47 2.21 -8.22
N HIS A 86 26.25 3.14 -7.64
CA HIS A 86 26.41 3.20 -6.18
C HIS A 86 25.08 3.37 -5.47
N TYR A 87 24.24 4.28 -5.94
CA TYR A 87 22.94 4.52 -5.32
C TYR A 87 21.96 3.35 -5.50
N PHE A 88 21.77 2.85 -6.74
CA PHE A 88 20.72 1.87 -7.05
C PHE A 88 21.12 0.40 -6.82
N GLN A 89 22.42 0.06 -6.89
CA GLN A 89 22.89 -1.33 -6.72
C GLN A 89 23.63 -1.56 -5.40
N HIS A 90 24.46 -0.60 -5.00
CA HIS A 90 25.22 -0.72 -3.75
C HIS A 90 24.50 -0.05 -2.58
N TYR A 91 23.41 0.67 -2.86
CA TYR A 91 22.56 1.34 -1.87
C TYR A 91 23.33 2.33 -0.99
N THR A 92 24.43 2.90 -1.49
CA THR A 92 25.25 3.85 -0.73
C THR A 92 25.15 5.27 -1.28
N ALA A 93 25.26 6.24 -0.37
CA ALA A 93 25.49 7.66 -0.64
C ALA A 93 26.76 8.16 0.08
N ASP A 94 27.57 7.26 0.66
CA ASP A 94 28.82 7.61 1.30
C ASP A 94 29.93 7.77 0.25
N PRO A 95 30.51 8.98 0.09
CA PRO A 95 31.62 9.20 -0.84
C PRO A 95 32.83 8.30 -0.58
N ALA A 96 33.05 7.87 0.67
CA ALA A 96 34.18 7.01 1.03
C ALA A 96 34.09 5.62 0.40
N GLU A 97 32.88 5.11 0.17
CA GLU A 97 32.64 3.80 -0.43
C GLU A 97 32.73 3.81 -1.98
N MET A 98 32.74 5.00 -2.61
CA MET A 98 32.73 5.16 -4.08
C MET A 98 34.15 5.21 -4.65
N THR A 99 34.93 4.16 -4.46
CA THR A 99 36.37 4.14 -4.77
C THR A 99 36.72 4.21 -6.26
N ASP A 100 35.78 3.90 -7.15
CA ASP A 100 35.91 4.03 -8.61
C ASP A 100 35.69 5.47 -9.11
N LEU A 101 35.22 6.38 -8.21
CA LEU A 101 35.13 7.81 -8.47
C LEU A 101 36.40 8.51 -7.97
N PRO A 102 36.93 9.53 -8.71
CA PRO A 102 38.05 10.32 -8.23
C PRO A 102 37.72 11.04 -6.92
N ALA A 103 38.66 11.00 -5.95
CA ALA A 103 38.42 11.61 -4.64
C ALA A 103 38.00 13.08 -4.69
N ALA A 104 38.55 13.87 -5.64
CA ALA A 104 38.21 15.29 -5.82
C ALA A 104 36.79 15.54 -6.38
N GLU A 105 36.17 14.53 -7.00
CA GLU A 105 34.85 14.66 -7.64
C GLU A 105 33.74 14.03 -6.82
N ARG A 106 34.01 13.00 -6.02
CA ARG A 106 32.98 12.17 -5.37
C ARG A 106 32.15 12.92 -4.35
N GLU A 107 32.78 13.76 -3.51
CA GLU A 107 32.06 14.60 -2.53
C GLU A 107 31.11 15.57 -3.22
N LYS A 108 31.59 16.26 -4.26
CA LYS A 108 30.81 17.18 -5.05
C LYS A 108 29.63 16.50 -5.78
N LEU A 109 29.89 15.28 -6.30
CA LEU A 109 28.82 14.50 -6.95
C LEU A 109 27.77 14.06 -5.95
N VAL A 110 28.17 13.58 -4.77
CA VAL A 110 27.22 13.18 -3.73
C VAL A 110 26.42 14.38 -3.22
N GLU A 111 27.06 15.49 -2.92
CA GLU A 111 26.37 16.71 -2.47
C GLU A 111 25.31 17.19 -3.46
N GLU A 112 25.61 17.16 -4.77
CA GLU A 112 24.75 17.70 -5.81
C GLU A 112 23.65 16.73 -6.27
N PHE A 113 23.93 15.40 -6.25
CA PHE A 113 23.01 14.38 -6.79
C PHE A 113 22.30 13.56 -5.72
N LEU A 114 22.85 13.45 -4.52
CA LEU A 114 22.35 12.62 -3.43
C LEU A 114 22.11 13.40 -2.13
N PRO A 115 21.46 14.59 -2.20
CA PRO A 115 21.12 15.28 -0.97
C PRO A 115 20.24 14.37 -0.09
N PRO A 116 20.42 14.38 1.24
CA PRO A 116 19.61 13.56 2.14
C PRO A 116 18.12 13.89 2.01
N LEU A 117 17.29 12.86 1.76
CA LEU A 117 15.85 12.99 1.60
C LEU A 117 15.09 12.50 2.82
N LEU A 118 15.53 11.37 3.38
CA LEU A 118 14.92 10.68 4.50
C LEU A 118 15.92 10.65 5.67
N THR A 119 15.50 11.16 6.82
CA THR A 119 16.24 11.02 8.08
C THR A 119 15.45 10.08 8.98
N GLU A 120 16.06 8.99 9.42
CA GLU A 120 15.44 8.08 10.36
C GLU A 120 15.24 8.78 11.72
N VAL A 121 13.98 8.84 12.17
CA VAL A 121 13.61 9.39 13.48
C VAL A 121 13.47 8.27 14.51
N ARG A 122 12.81 7.20 14.08
CA ARG A 122 12.54 6.04 14.95
C ARG A 122 12.43 4.76 14.10
N ARG A 123 12.87 3.67 14.71
CA ARG A 123 12.75 2.32 14.19
C ARG A 123 12.13 1.43 15.26
N LEU A 124 11.05 0.72 14.91
CA LEU A 124 10.40 -0.25 15.78
C LEU A 124 10.49 -1.63 15.14
N LYS A 125 10.77 -2.65 15.93
CA LYS A 125 10.83 -4.05 15.50
C LYS A 125 9.77 -4.88 16.20
N THR A 126 9.16 -5.82 15.48
CA THR A 126 8.27 -6.86 16.00
C THR A 126 8.47 -8.14 15.20
N ASP A 127 7.68 -9.17 15.48
CA ASP A 127 7.79 -10.46 14.80
C ASP A 127 9.25 -10.98 14.89
N ASP A 128 9.82 -11.00 16.09
CA ASP A 128 11.21 -11.38 16.38
C ASP A 128 12.26 -10.69 15.47
N GLY A 129 11.96 -9.48 15.01
CA GLY A 129 12.84 -8.70 14.14
C GLY A 129 12.59 -8.91 12.64
N ALA A 130 11.65 -9.77 12.25
CA ALA A 130 11.25 -9.99 10.86
C ALA A 130 10.41 -8.85 10.28
N THR A 131 9.85 -7.99 11.14
CA THR A 131 9.10 -6.78 10.74
C THR A 131 9.71 -5.54 11.38
N ILE A 132 9.99 -4.53 10.55
CA ILE A 132 10.56 -3.25 10.99
C ILE A 132 9.69 -2.10 10.46
N LYS A 133 9.17 -1.25 11.35
CA LYS A 133 8.54 0.01 11.00
C LYS A 133 9.52 1.15 11.17
N PHE A 134 9.64 1.99 10.14
CA PHE A 134 10.46 3.18 10.14
C PHE A 134 9.58 4.42 10.21
N LEU A 135 9.99 5.41 11.00
CA LEU A 135 9.50 6.78 10.95
C LEU A 135 10.60 7.65 10.35
N TRP A 136 10.29 8.28 9.22
CA TRP A 136 11.19 9.12 8.46
C TRP A 136 10.80 10.58 8.57
N ARG A 137 11.78 11.45 8.78
CA ARG A 137 11.62 12.90 8.63
C ARG A 137 12.16 13.32 7.27
N LEU A 138 11.32 14.05 6.52
CA LEU A 138 11.67 14.59 5.22
C LEU A 138 12.33 15.97 5.35
N PHE A 139 12.87 16.50 4.25
CA PHE A 139 13.62 17.78 4.20
C PHE A 139 12.88 18.99 4.81
N ASP A 140 11.56 18.97 4.78
CA ASP A 140 10.68 20.06 5.27
C ASP A 140 10.10 19.78 6.67
N GLY A 141 10.55 18.71 7.32
CA GLY A 141 10.08 18.28 8.64
C GLY A 141 8.83 17.41 8.61
N ALA A 142 8.22 17.19 7.43
CA ALA A 142 7.09 16.27 7.31
C ALA A 142 7.54 14.84 7.64
N LEU A 143 6.62 14.08 8.26
CA LEU A 143 6.89 12.71 8.67
C LEU A 143 6.15 11.73 7.77
N VAL A 144 6.81 10.61 7.46
CA VAL A 144 6.19 9.45 6.78
C VAL A 144 6.70 8.16 7.38
N GLU A 145 5.93 7.10 7.21
CA GLU A 145 6.28 5.77 7.69
C GLU A 145 6.41 4.79 6.54
N SER A 146 7.26 3.78 6.73
CA SER A 146 7.33 2.59 5.87
C SER A 146 7.53 1.34 6.73
N VAL A 147 7.09 0.18 6.21
CA VAL A 147 7.16 -1.09 6.95
C VAL A 147 7.85 -2.14 6.10
N LEU A 148 8.97 -2.65 6.60
CA LEU A 148 9.78 -3.70 6.00
C LEU A 148 9.43 -5.03 6.66
N MET A 149 9.07 -6.04 5.86
CA MET A 149 8.61 -7.34 6.34
C MET A 149 9.35 -8.45 5.60
N ARG A 150 9.95 -9.37 6.35
CA ARG A 150 10.54 -10.60 5.81
C ARG A 150 9.56 -11.75 5.97
N TYR A 151 9.26 -12.39 4.87
CA TYR A 151 8.56 -13.66 4.78
C TYR A 151 9.54 -14.78 4.42
N LYS A 152 9.10 -16.04 4.45
CA LYS A 152 9.95 -17.18 4.12
C LYS A 152 10.68 -17.03 2.79
N ASN A 153 9.98 -16.60 1.74
CA ASN A 153 10.50 -16.57 0.36
C ASN A 153 10.60 -15.17 -0.25
N ARG A 154 10.21 -14.11 0.48
CA ARG A 154 10.20 -12.75 -0.04
C ARG A 154 10.45 -11.72 1.05
N ILE A 155 10.95 -10.56 0.63
CA ILE A 155 10.96 -9.35 1.46
C ILE A 155 10.06 -8.33 0.81
N THR A 156 9.07 -7.85 1.57
CA THR A 156 8.09 -6.86 1.15
C THR A 156 8.32 -5.55 1.88
N LEU A 157 8.27 -4.45 1.15
CA LEU A 157 8.27 -3.11 1.74
C LEU A 157 6.95 -2.40 1.43
N CYS A 158 6.23 -2.03 2.50
CA CYS A 158 5.09 -1.14 2.41
C CYS A 158 5.59 0.31 2.43
N ILE A 159 5.33 1.06 1.36
CA ILE A 159 5.85 2.42 1.18
C ILE A 159 4.75 3.47 1.14
N SER A 160 5.14 4.68 1.54
CA SER A 160 4.31 5.87 1.50
C SER A 160 4.51 6.64 0.19
N SER A 161 3.43 7.29 -0.29
CA SER A 161 3.41 8.10 -1.51
C SER A 161 3.07 9.57 -1.27
N GLN A 162 2.54 9.89 -0.08
CA GLN A 162 2.15 11.22 0.35
C GLN A 162 2.48 11.41 1.84
N CYS A 163 2.70 12.64 2.25
CA CYS A 163 2.71 13.01 3.66
C CYS A 163 1.25 13.25 4.09
N GLY A 164 0.66 12.30 4.82
CA GLY A 164 -0.78 12.24 5.07
C GLY A 164 -1.58 11.75 3.87
N CYS A 165 -2.91 11.87 3.91
CA CYS A 165 -3.79 11.42 2.83
C CYS A 165 -5.03 12.33 2.70
N GLY A 166 -5.33 12.75 1.46
CA GLY A 166 -6.48 13.60 1.17
C GLY A 166 -7.80 12.86 0.98
N MET A 167 -7.81 11.53 1.11
CA MET A 167 -9.04 10.75 0.89
C MET A 167 -9.97 10.77 2.11
N ASN A 168 -9.47 11.13 3.29
CA ASN A 168 -10.24 11.32 4.53
C ASN A 168 -11.08 10.10 4.95
N CYS A 169 -10.61 8.88 4.64
CA CYS A 169 -11.26 7.65 5.11
C CYS A 169 -11.21 7.60 6.65
N PRO A 170 -12.36 7.58 7.35
CA PRO A 170 -12.38 7.79 8.81
C PRO A 170 -11.84 6.59 9.60
N PHE A 171 -11.74 5.40 9.01
CA PHE A 171 -11.15 4.21 9.62
C PHE A 171 -9.62 4.13 9.48
N CYS A 172 -9.00 5.05 8.74
CA CYS A 172 -7.56 5.05 8.45
C CYS A 172 -6.86 6.21 9.17
N ALA A 173 -5.85 5.91 9.99
CA ALA A 173 -5.11 6.92 10.74
C ALA A 173 -4.49 8.00 9.83
N THR A 174 -3.91 7.59 8.70
CA THR A 174 -3.38 8.54 7.69
C THR A 174 -4.46 9.45 7.12
N GLY A 175 -5.67 8.91 6.86
CA GLY A 175 -6.80 9.69 6.33
C GLY A 175 -7.35 10.70 7.33
N GLN A 176 -7.33 10.36 8.62
CA GLN A 176 -7.78 11.26 9.70
C GLN A 176 -6.90 12.52 9.82
N ASN A 177 -5.61 12.43 9.48
CA ASN A 177 -4.66 13.52 9.60
C ASN A 177 -4.65 14.47 8.38
N GLY A 178 -5.38 14.13 7.30
CA GLY A 178 -5.43 14.91 6.08
C GLY A 178 -4.13 14.86 5.28
N LEU A 179 -4.04 15.67 4.22
CA LEU A 179 -2.90 15.73 3.31
C LEU A 179 -2.02 16.96 3.58
N THR A 180 -0.74 16.73 3.83
CA THR A 180 0.26 17.80 3.89
C THR A 180 0.81 18.10 2.49
N ARG A 181 1.37 17.07 1.80
CA ARG A 181 1.88 17.19 0.43
C ARG A 181 2.10 15.84 -0.24
N ASN A 182 2.27 15.87 -1.54
CA ASN A 182 2.77 14.73 -2.31
C ASN A 182 4.28 14.55 -2.08
N MET A 183 4.73 13.30 -1.98
CA MET A 183 6.15 12.97 -2.01
C MET A 183 6.73 13.09 -3.43
N SER A 184 8.03 13.41 -3.55
CA SER A 184 8.74 13.36 -4.83
C SER A 184 9.00 11.92 -5.27
N THR A 185 9.40 11.76 -6.53
CA THR A 185 9.84 10.45 -7.05
C THR A 185 11.00 9.90 -6.23
N ALA A 186 11.98 10.74 -5.93
CA ALA A 186 13.15 10.35 -5.16
C ALA A 186 12.82 9.99 -3.71
N GLU A 187 11.95 10.75 -3.02
CA GLU A 187 11.51 10.43 -1.66
C GLU A 187 10.79 9.08 -1.60
N ILE A 188 10.03 8.71 -2.65
CA ILE A 188 9.37 7.40 -2.74
C ILE A 188 10.42 6.29 -2.95
N VAL A 189 11.37 6.48 -3.85
CA VAL A 189 12.42 5.50 -4.18
C VAL A 189 13.40 5.32 -3.03
N ASP A 190 13.74 6.38 -2.32
CA ASP A 190 14.72 6.34 -1.24
C ASP A 190 14.27 5.46 -0.07
N GLN A 191 12.97 5.30 0.17
CA GLN A 191 12.46 4.33 1.16
C GLN A 191 12.96 2.92 0.86
N ILE A 192 13.07 2.54 -0.43
CA ILE A 192 13.54 1.22 -0.86
C ILE A 192 15.06 1.11 -0.69
N VAL A 193 15.78 2.17 -1.04
CA VAL A 193 17.24 2.21 -0.88
C VAL A 193 17.62 2.10 0.60
N GLN A 194 16.95 2.84 1.48
CA GLN A 194 17.16 2.76 2.93
C GLN A 194 16.83 1.37 3.48
N ALA A 195 15.70 0.76 3.06
CA ALA A 195 15.35 -0.60 3.46
C ALA A 195 16.42 -1.63 3.01
N ASN A 196 16.94 -1.50 1.80
CA ASN A 196 18.00 -2.39 1.31
C ASN A 196 19.32 -2.21 2.08
N ARG A 197 19.63 -0.99 2.56
CA ARG A 197 20.78 -0.77 3.47
C ARG A 197 20.61 -1.53 4.77
N VAL A 198 19.42 -1.49 5.36
CA VAL A 198 19.11 -2.24 6.60
C VAL A 198 19.24 -3.75 6.39
N ILE A 199 18.80 -4.26 5.24
CA ILE A 199 18.94 -5.68 4.89
C ILE A 199 20.43 -6.03 4.71
N ALA A 200 21.20 -5.21 3.99
CA ALA A 200 22.62 -5.42 3.75
C ALA A 200 23.45 -5.37 5.04
N ALA A 201 23.04 -4.57 6.03
CA ALA A 201 23.62 -4.51 7.36
C ALA A 201 23.26 -5.71 8.25
N GLY A 202 22.38 -6.63 7.78
CA GLY A 202 21.96 -7.80 8.54
C GLY A 202 20.99 -7.48 9.69
N GLU A 203 20.30 -6.36 9.62
CA GLU A 203 19.43 -5.87 10.71
C GLU A 203 17.97 -6.35 10.60
N LEU A 204 17.60 -7.03 9.51
CA LEU A 204 16.29 -7.65 9.31
C LEU A 204 16.39 -9.15 9.55
N ASP A 205 15.77 -9.62 10.62
CA ASP A 205 15.85 -11.02 11.05
C ASP A 205 14.97 -11.94 10.15
N ALA A 206 15.26 -13.26 10.22
CA ALA A 206 14.42 -14.25 9.54
C ALA A 206 13.13 -14.49 10.33
N PRO A 207 12.00 -14.82 9.65
CA PRO A 207 10.77 -15.17 10.34
C PRO A 207 10.98 -16.43 11.18
N ASN A 208 10.34 -16.49 12.35
CA ASN A 208 10.42 -17.65 13.23
C ASN A 208 9.56 -18.83 12.70
N ALA A 209 9.69 -20.01 13.35
CA ALA A 209 8.98 -21.23 12.91
C ALA A 209 7.44 -21.09 13.03
N GLN A 210 6.94 -20.33 13.99
CA GLN A 210 5.50 -20.09 14.18
C GLN A 210 4.96 -19.20 13.07
N GLU A 211 5.64 -18.11 12.72
CA GLU A 211 5.26 -17.24 11.60
C GLU A 211 5.26 -17.97 10.26
N ILE A 212 6.24 -18.89 10.06
CA ILE A 212 6.27 -19.73 8.86
C ILE A 212 5.06 -20.68 8.82
N ALA A 213 4.65 -21.23 9.96
CA ALA A 213 3.49 -22.12 10.07
C ALA A 213 2.18 -21.35 9.85
N GLU A 214 2.03 -20.17 10.42
CA GLU A 214 0.87 -19.28 10.22
C GLU A 214 0.73 -18.85 8.76
N GLU A 215 1.84 -18.49 8.11
CA GLU A 215 1.87 -18.17 6.68
C GLU A 215 1.41 -19.37 5.82
N ALA A 216 1.79 -20.59 6.20
CA ALA A 216 1.38 -21.81 5.51
C ALA A 216 -0.11 -22.14 5.74
N ASP A 217 -0.65 -21.94 6.94
CA ASP A 217 -2.06 -22.19 7.26
C ASP A 217 -2.98 -21.21 6.54
N HIS A 218 -2.60 -19.94 6.46
CA HIS A 218 -3.34 -18.94 5.67
C HIS A 218 -3.30 -19.23 4.16
N SER A 219 -2.23 -19.84 3.65
CA SER A 219 -2.14 -20.29 2.25
C SER A 219 -2.97 -21.55 1.97
N GLY A 220 -3.19 -22.39 2.98
CA GLY A 220 -3.97 -23.65 2.88
C GLY A 220 -5.49 -23.47 2.81
N LEU A 221 -6.01 -22.27 3.10
CA LEU A 221 -7.45 -21.94 2.92
C LEU A 221 -7.82 -21.52 1.49
N GLY A 222 -6.90 -21.57 0.58
CA GLY A 222 -7.06 -21.33 -0.85
C GLY A 222 -5.74 -21.60 -1.52
N GLU A 223 -5.60 -22.76 -2.15
CA GLU A 223 -4.48 -23.02 -3.06
C GLU A 223 -4.37 -21.86 -4.05
N GLU A 224 -3.13 -21.38 -4.20
CA GLU A 224 -2.69 -20.36 -5.13
C GLU A 224 -2.87 -18.90 -4.68
N ALA A 225 -2.08 -18.51 -3.69
CA ALA A 225 -1.59 -17.14 -3.64
C ALA A 225 -0.60 -16.90 -4.79
N ASP A 226 -1.09 -17.02 -6.03
CA ASP A 226 -0.37 -16.77 -7.30
C ASP A 226 -0.12 -15.26 -7.52
N PHE A 227 0.02 -14.53 -6.40
CA PHE A 227 0.43 -13.12 -6.44
C PHE A 227 1.93 -12.94 -6.60
N ALA A 228 2.71 -14.03 -6.62
CA ALA A 228 4.16 -13.96 -6.77
C ALA A 228 4.76 -15.01 -7.71
N GLU A 229 4.00 -15.98 -8.19
CA GLU A 229 4.45 -16.92 -9.21
C GLU A 229 4.05 -16.49 -10.62
N GLY A 230 4.44 -15.26 -10.99
CA GLY A 230 4.80 -15.06 -12.37
C GLY A 230 6.16 -15.72 -12.55
N GLU A 231 6.33 -16.51 -13.61
CA GLU A 231 7.61 -17.02 -14.10
C GLU A 231 8.65 -15.90 -14.24
N GLY A 232 9.05 -15.33 -13.10
CA GLY A 232 10.31 -14.64 -12.93
C GLY A 232 11.32 -15.73 -12.72
N THR A 233 12.40 -15.73 -13.50
CA THR A 233 13.62 -16.50 -13.26
C THR A 233 13.78 -16.70 -11.76
N PRO A 234 13.96 -17.94 -11.25
CA PRO A 234 14.09 -18.17 -9.83
C PRO A 234 15.13 -17.19 -9.32
N SER A 235 14.70 -16.24 -8.49
CA SER A 235 15.60 -15.45 -7.69
C SER A 235 16.53 -16.48 -7.08
N SER A 236 17.81 -16.44 -7.42
CA SER A 236 18.81 -17.43 -7.05
C SER A 236 18.52 -17.85 -5.62
N TYR A 237 18.05 -19.09 -5.45
CA TYR A 237 17.79 -19.67 -4.14
C TYR A 237 19.09 -19.61 -3.35
N SER A 238 19.20 -18.61 -2.51
CA SER A 238 20.29 -18.54 -1.55
C SER A 238 19.83 -19.30 -0.31
N PRO A 239 20.65 -20.17 0.25
CA PRO A 239 20.35 -20.83 1.52
C PRO A 239 20.03 -19.86 2.66
N SER A 240 20.42 -18.59 2.50
CA SER A 240 20.16 -17.47 3.44
C SER A 240 18.86 -16.71 3.16
N GLY A 241 18.04 -17.11 2.16
CA GLY A 241 16.80 -16.40 1.77
C GLY A 241 17.07 -15.13 0.94
N PRO A 242 16.00 -14.33 0.65
CA PRO A 242 16.12 -13.13 -0.16
C PRO A 242 17.01 -12.08 0.51
N GLN A 243 17.88 -11.46 -0.29
CA GLN A 243 18.93 -10.52 0.15
C GLN A 243 18.56 -9.05 -0.08
N ARG A 244 17.41 -8.77 -0.72
CA ARG A 244 16.93 -7.42 -1.00
C ARG A 244 15.42 -7.38 -1.05
N VAL A 245 14.86 -6.19 -1.00
CA VAL A 245 13.43 -5.97 -1.23
C VAL A 245 13.07 -6.48 -2.63
N GLY A 246 12.15 -7.45 -2.68
CA GLY A 246 11.62 -8.03 -3.91
C GLY A 246 10.21 -7.56 -4.23
N ASN A 247 9.43 -7.20 -3.21
CA ASN A 247 8.04 -6.79 -3.34
C ASN A 247 7.81 -5.42 -2.74
N ILE A 248 7.07 -4.57 -3.47
CA ILE A 248 6.65 -3.24 -3.02
C ILE A 248 5.13 -3.20 -2.99
N VAL A 249 4.56 -2.67 -1.90
CA VAL A 249 3.14 -2.36 -1.83
C VAL A 249 2.94 -0.88 -1.50
N PHE A 250 2.24 -0.15 -2.36
CA PHE A 250 1.81 1.22 -2.13
C PHE A 250 0.54 1.22 -1.25
N MET A 251 0.71 0.76 -0.02
CA MET A 251 -0.35 0.65 0.99
C MET A 251 0.03 1.36 2.30
N GLY A 252 1.09 2.16 2.26
CA GLY A 252 1.51 3.06 3.33
C GLY A 252 0.68 4.35 3.34
N MET A 253 1.32 5.47 3.68
CA MET A 253 0.63 6.74 3.77
C MET A 253 0.37 7.33 2.37
N GLY A 254 -0.91 7.76 2.16
CA GLY A 254 -1.34 8.47 0.96
C GLY A 254 -2.10 7.61 -0.05
N GLU A 255 -2.76 8.30 -0.99
CA GLU A 255 -3.40 7.72 -2.17
C GLU A 255 -2.42 7.81 -3.36
N PRO A 256 -1.85 6.69 -3.82
CA PRO A 256 -0.82 6.72 -4.87
C PRO A 256 -1.30 7.36 -6.17
N LEU A 257 -2.54 7.08 -6.56
CA LEU A 257 -3.08 7.60 -7.83
C LEU A 257 -3.43 9.10 -7.75
N ALA A 258 -3.50 9.69 -6.55
CA ALA A 258 -3.56 11.16 -6.40
C ALA A 258 -2.18 11.83 -6.61
N ASN A 259 -1.08 11.07 -6.46
CA ASN A 259 0.28 11.49 -6.78
C ASN A 259 0.82 10.82 -8.07
N TYR A 260 -0.05 10.58 -9.04
CA TYR A 260 0.14 9.72 -10.20
C TYR A 260 1.50 9.86 -10.89
N LYS A 261 1.84 11.10 -11.32
CA LYS A 261 3.07 11.34 -12.10
C LYS A 261 4.33 10.91 -11.36
N ARG A 262 4.43 11.27 -10.07
CA ARG A 262 5.61 10.95 -9.25
C ARG A 262 5.67 9.47 -8.90
N VAL A 263 4.53 8.86 -8.59
CA VAL A 263 4.42 7.41 -8.36
C VAL A 263 4.82 6.62 -9.59
N MET A 264 4.33 6.97 -10.78
CA MET A 264 4.71 6.26 -12.01
C MET A 264 6.18 6.46 -12.39
N ASN A 265 6.74 7.64 -12.14
CA ASN A 265 8.18 7.84 -12.29
C ASN A 265 8.98 6.99 -11.29
N ALA A 266 8.51 6.88 -10.03
CA ALA A 266 9.12 5.98 -9.04
C ALA A 266 9.04 4.51 -9.48
N VAL A 267 7.90 4.06 -9.99
CA VAL A 267 7.74 2.71 -10.54
C VAL A 267 8.74 2.45 -11.66
N ARG A 268 8.94 3.41 -12.58
CA ARG A 268 9.97 3.27 -13.62
C ARG A 268 11.37 3.15 -13.02
N ARG A 269 11.73 3.99 -12.02
CA ARG A 269 13.02 3.85 -11.31
C ARG A 269 13.16 2.51 -10.59
N MET A 270 12.06 1.93 -10.12
CA MET A 270 12.08 0.59 -9.52
C MET A 270 12.37 -0.50 -10.54
N VAL A 271 11.77 -0.43 -11.74
CA VAL A 271 11.86 -1.50 -12.75
C VAL A 271 13.03 -1.33 -13.72
N ASP A 272 13.44 -0.11 -14.02
CA ASP A 272 14.59 0.14 -14.89
C ASP A 272 15.85 -0.52 -14.32
N PRO A 273 16.67 -1.20 -15.16
CA PRO A 273 17.94 -1.77 -14.69
C PRO A 273 18.94 -0.67 -14.33
N ALA A 274 19.94 -1.01 -13.52
CA ALA A 274 21.04 -0.08 -13.30
C ALA A 274 21.80 0.22 -14.62
N PRO A 275 22.29 1.44 -14.81
CA PRO A 275 22.34 2.55 -13.86
C PRO A 275 21.09 3.41 -13.77
N GLU A 276 20.00 3.05 -14.42
CA GLU A 276 18.80 3.88 -14.48
C GLU A 276 17.91 3.74 -13.27
N GLY A 277 17.88 2.54 -12.66
CA GLY A 277 17.02 2.21 -11.55
C GLY A 277 17.46 0.96 -10.77
N LEU A 278 16.52 0.39 -9.99
CA LEU A 278 16.75 -0.70 -9.04
C LEU A 278 16.71 -2.11 -9.68
N GLY A 279 16.24 -2.26 -10.93
CA GLY A 279 16.14 -3.55 -11.61
C GLY A 279 15.17 -4.52 -10.95
N MET A 280 14.06 -4.03 -10.40
CA MET A 280 13.03 -4.86 -9.77
C MET A 280 12.06 -5.40 -10.81
N SER A 281 11.44 -6.55 -10.52
CA SER A 281 10.33 -7.04 -11.33
C SER A 281 9.09 -6.16 -11.13
N ALA A 282 8.49 -5.67 -12.22
CA ALA A 282 7.23 -4.93 -12.15
C ALA A 282 6.08 -5.77 -11.52
N ARG A 283 6.13 -7.09 -11.64
CA ARG A 283 5.17 -8.01 -11.03
C ARG A 283 5.21 -8.00 -9.49
N GLY A 284 6.35 -7.64 -8.90
CA GLY A 284 6.52 -7.47 -7.46
C GLY A 284 6.02 -6.12 -6.94
N ILE A 285 5.47 -5.25 -7.79
CA ILE A 285 4.98 -3.93 -7.39
C ILE A 285 3.46 -3.93 -7.40
N THR A 286 2.86 -3.61 -6.25
CA THR A 286 1.40 -3.47 -6.09
C THR A 286 1.04 -2.01 -5.88
N ILE A 287 0.16 -1.49 -6.72
CA ILE A 287 -0.45 -0.17 -6.53
C ILE A 287 -1.88 -0.36 -6.04
N SER A 288 -2.17 0.15 -4.84
CA SER A 288 -3.51 0.15 -4.25
C SER A 288 -4.15 1.53 -4.38
N THR A 289 -5.47 1.58 -4.59
CA THR A 289 -6.23 2.83 -4.66
C THR A 289 -7.64 2.65 -4.10
N VAL A 290 -8.19 3.71 -3.53
CA VAL A 290 -9.59 3.74 -3.10
C VAL A 290 -10.60 3.92 -4.26
N GLY A 291 -10.13 4.01 -5.52
CA GLY A 291 -11.01 4.04 -6.68
C GLY A 291 -11.05 5.35 -7.45
N LEU A 292 -9.91 5.98 -7.70
CA LEU A 292 -9.80 7.14 -8.60
C LEU A 292 -9.95 6.67 -10.06
N VAL A 293 -11.19 6.50 -10.52
CA VAL A 293 -11.56 5.84 -11.80
C VAL A 293 -10.76 6.32 -13.02
N PRO A 294 -10.59 7.62 -13.30
CA PRO A 294 -9.77 8.05 -14.44
C PRO A 294 -8.31 7.65 -14.33
N ALA A 295 -7.75 7.65 -13.11
CA ALA A 295 -6.37 7.28 -12.88
C ALA A 295 -6.14 5.76 -12.99
N ILE A 296 -7.14 4.94 -12.60
CA ILE A 296 -7.11 3.48 -12.81
C ILE A 296 -7.06 3.15 -14.30
N ARG A 297 -7.89 3.80 -15.12
CA ARG A 297 -7.87 3.61 -16.58
C ARG A 297 -6.53 4.00 -17.16
N LYS A 298 -5.99 5.15 -16.77
CA LYS A 298 -4.66 5.58 -17.20
C LYS A 298 -3.57 4.59 -16.77
N LEU A 299 -3.68 4.00 -15.57
CA LEU A 299 -2.73 2.99 -15.08
C LEU A 299 -2.76 1.71 -15.94
N ALA A 300 -3.94 1.30 -16.43
CA ALA A 300 -4.07 0.17 -17.35
C ALA A 300 -3.32 0.41 -18.67
N ASP A 301 -3.25 1.65 -19.14
CA ASP A 301 -2.59 2.03 -20.39
C ASP A 301 -1.06 2.21 -20.27
N GLU A 302 -0.49 2.15 -19.05
CA GLU A 302 0.98 2.28 -18.84
C GLU A 302 1.78 1.08 -19.37
N ASN A 303 1.12 -0.01 -19.71
CA ASN A 303 1.73 -1.22 -20.26
C ASN A 303 2.82 -1.86 -19.38
N LEU A 304 2.68 -1.70 -18.07
CA LEU A 304 3.55 -2.30 -17.06
C LEU A 304 2.82 -3.45 -16.35
N PRO A 305 3.43 -4.64 -16.20
CA PRO A 305 2.78 -5.79 -15.57
C PRO A 305 2.77 -5.70 -14.04
N ILE A 306 2.40 -4.55 -13.49
CA ILE A 306 2.25 -4.34 -12.05
C ILE A 306 1.00 -5.04 -11.52
N THR A 307 0.92 -5.25 -10.22
CA THR A 307 -0.27 -5.74 -9.53
C THR A 307 -1.14 -4.55 -9.13
N PHE A 308 -2.43 -4.67 -9.40
CA PHE A 308 -3.40 -3.63 -9.07
C PHE A 308 -4.32 -4.09 -7.94
N ALA A 309 -4.52 -3.24 -6.93
CA ALA A 309 -5.41 -3.48 -5.82
C ALA A 309 -6.45 -2.34 -5.70
N LEU A 310 -7.73 -2.71 -5.63
CA LEU A 310 -8.82 -1.79 -5.35
C LEU A 310 -9.24 -1.91 -3.88
N SER A 311 -9.03 -0.86 -3.10
CA SER A 311 -9.54 -0.73 -1.73
C SER A 311 -11.03 -0.38 -1.79
N LEU A 312 -11.88 -1.43 -1.79
CA LEU A 312 -13.33 -1.28 -2.00
C LEU A 312 -14.09 -1.06 -0.70
N HIS A 313 -13.85 -1.88 0.31
CA HIS A 313 -14.34 -1.87 1.69
C HIS A 313 -15.87 -1.91 1.89
N ALA A 314 -16.68 -1.64 0.89
CA ALA A 314 -18.13 -1.88 0.88
C ALA A 314 -18.62 -2.12 -0.56
N PRO A 315 -19.54 -3.09 -0.78
CA PRO A 315 -20.11 -3.37 -2.10
C PRO A 315 -21.26 -2.44 -2.46
N ASP A 316 -21.91 -1.81 -1.47
CA ASP A 316 -23.03 -0.87 -1.62
C ASP A 316 -22.58 0.57 -1.43
N ASP A 317 -23.19 1.49 -2.17
CA ASP A 317 -22.82 2.90 -2.13
C ASP A 317 -23.25 3.57 -0.82
N GLU A 318 -24.34 3.12 -0.18
CA GLU A 318 -24.83 3.69 1.07
C GLU A 318 -23.72 3.64 2.14
N LEU A 319 -23.12 2.47 2.37
CA LEU A 319 -22.05 2.34 3.34
C LEU A 319 -20.72 2.89 2.79
N ARG A 320 -20.46 2.74 1.49
CA ARG A 320 -19.21 3.19 0.91
C ARG A 320 -19.06 4.71 0.93
N ASP A 321 -20.16 5.47 0.80
CA ASP A 321 -20.16 6.94 0.95
C ASP A 321 -19.73 7.37 2.36
N GLU A 322 -20.00 6.53 3.39
CA GLU A 322 -19.57 6.77 4.77
C GLU A 322 -18.09 6.44 5.00
N LEU A 323 -17.63 5.30 4.45
CA LEU A 323 -16.28 4.79 4.67
C LEU A 323 -15.24 5.41 3.76
N ILE A 324 -15.61 5.77 2.54
CA ILE A 324 -14.70 6.24 1.49
C ILE A 324 -15.28 7.45 0.80
N PRO A 325 -14.98 8.68 1.27
CA PRO A 325 -15.59 9.91 0.75
C PRO A 325 -15.46 10.11 -0.76
N VAL A 326 -14.44 9.52 -1.41
CA VAL A 326 -14.29 9.58 -2.87
C VAL A 326 -15.44 8.87 -3.62
N ASN A 327 -16.21 8.02 -2.96
CA ASN A 327 -17.40 7.37 -3.52
C ASN A 327 -18.50 8.37 -3.88
N ASP A 328 -18.54 9.54 -3.27
CA ASP A 328 -19.41 10.64 -3.69
C ASP A 328 -19.18 11.01 -5.17
N ARG A 329 -17.96 10.80 -5.67
CA ARG A 329 -17.56 11.11 -7.04
C ARG A 329 -17.62 9.92 -7.99
N TRP A 330 -17.19 8.75 -7.55
CA TRP A 330 -17.17 7.50 -8.33
C TRP A 330 -17.74 6.38 -7.47
N LYS A 331 -18.91 5.89 -7.88
CA LYS A 331 -19.66 4.88 -7.15
C LYS A 331 -18.96 3.50 -7.18
N ALA A 332 -19.37 2.62 -6.28
CA ALA A 332 -18.76 1.28 -6.14
C ALA A 332 -18.68 0.53 -7.48
N ASP A 333 -19.77 0.53 -8.26
CA ASP A 333 -19.80 -0.13 -9.57
C ASP A 333 -18.86 0.52 -10.59
N GLU A 334 -18.72 1.85 -10.60
CA GLU A 334 -17.76 2.55 -11.47
C GLU A 334 -16.31 2.19 -11.13
N ALA A 335 -16.01 2.05 -9.83
CA ALA A 335 -14.67 1.63 -9.37
C ALA A 335 -14.38 0.16 -9.74
N ILE A 336 -15.37 -0.73 -9.57
CA ILE A 336 -15.27 -2.14 -9.96
C ILE A 336 -15.14 -2.25 -11.49
N ASP A 337 -15.88 -1.47 -12.27
CA ASP A 337 -15.76 -1.45 -13.73
C ASP A 337 -14.39 -0.96 -14.20
N ALA A 338 -13.81 0.03 -13.53
CA ALA A 338 -12.46 0.48 -13.83
C ALA A 338 -11.41 -0.59 -13.48
N ALA A 339 -11.60 -1.32 -12.39
CA ALA A 339 -10.76 -2.46 -12.01
C ALA A 339 -10.88 -3.61 -13.03
N TYR A 340 -12.08 -3.90 -13.49
CA TYR A 340 -12.31 -4.88 -14.56
C TYR A 340 -11.69 -4.44 -15.89
N TYR A 341 -11.77 -3.15 -16.23
CA TYR A 341 -11.06 -2.59 -17.38
C TYR A 341 -9.54 -2.81 -17.27
N TYR A 342 -8.96 -2.58 -16.09
CA TYR A 342 -7.54 -2.88 -15.84
C TYR A 342 -7.21 -4.35 -16.17
N TYR A 343 -8.00 -5.29 -15.66
CA TYR A 343 -7.83 -6.72 -15.98
C TYR A 343 -7.92 -6.98 -17.48
N LYS A 344 -8.94 -6.45 -18.16
CA LYS A 344 -9.15 -6.67 -19.59
C LYS A 344 -8.01 -6.13 -20.44
N THR A 345 -7.41 -5.01 -20.04
CA THR A 345 -6.32 -4.36 -20.76
C THR A 345 -4.98 -5.06 -20.52
N THR A 346 -4.72 -5.45 -19.27
CA THR A 346 -3.40 -5.95 -18.85
C THR A 346 -3.30 -7.48 -18.77
N GLY A 347 -4.43 -8.19 -18.74
CA GLY A 347 -4.50 -9.62 -18.44
C GLY A 347 -4.16 -9.97 -16.97
N ARG A 348 -3.92 -8.96 -16.11
CA ARG A 348 -3.51 -9.16 -14.73
C ARG A 348 -4.71 -9.21 -13.79
N ARG A 349 -4.80 -10.28 -12.99
CA ARG A 349 -5.83 -10.42 -11.95
C ARG A 349 -5.77 -9.24 -10.98
N VAL A 350 -6.93 -8.74 -10.57
CA VAL A 350 -7.08 -7.61 -9.66
C VAL A 350 -7.27 -8.12 -8.23
N SER A 351 -6.68 -7.43 -7.27
CA SER A 351 -6.96 -7.62 -5.84
C SER A 351 -8.04 -6.65 -5.37
N ILE A 352 -9.02 -7.15 -4.61
CA ILE A 352 -9.99 -6.32 -3.87
C ILE A 352 -9.61 -6.36 -2.40
N GLU A 353 -9.16 -5.24 -1.87
CA GLU A 353 -8.90 -5.10 -0.45
C GLU A 353 -10.19 -4.71 0.28
N TYR A 354 -10.52 -5.42 1.36
CA TYR A 354 -11.77 -5.27 2.08
C TYR A 354 -11.52 -5.30 3.60
N ALA A 355 -11.37 -4.13 4.23
CA ALA A 355 -11.27 -4.05 5.69
C ALA A 355 -12.59 -4.51 6.32
N LEU A 356 -12.55 -5.58 7.13
CA LEU A 356 -13.69 -6.10 7.85
C LEU A 356 -13.90 -5.33 9.15
N ILE A 357 -14.99 -4.56 9.19
CA ILE A 357 -15.39 -3.70 10.29
C ILE A 357 -16.62 -4.30 10.96
N LYS A 358 -16.48 -4.60 12.26
CA LYS A 358 -17.55 -5.22 13.07
C LYS A 358 -18.87 -4.46 12.98
N ASP A 359 -19.94 -5.20 12.74
CA ASP A 359 -21.34 -4.71 12.67
C ASP A 359 -21.58 -3.61 11.61
N MET A 360 -20.63 -3.39 10.69
CA MET A 360 -20.76 -2.42 9.62
C MET A 360 -20.79 -3.08 8.23
N ASN A 361 -19.67 -3.63 7.78
CA ASN A 361 -19.52 -4.19 6.43
C ASN A 361 -19.34 -5.70 6.40
N ASP A 362 -19.31 -6.37 7.54
CA ASP A 362 -19.05 -7.79 7.73
C ASP A 362 -20.31 -8.68 7.69
N HIS A 363 -21.46 -8.11 7.37
CA HIS A 363 -22.74 -8.83 7.28
C HIS A 363 -22.73 -9.84 6.13
N PRO A 364 -23.35 -11.04 6.33
CA PRO A 364 -23.41 -12.08 5.29
C PRO A 364 -23.97 -11.61 3.95
N TRP A 365 -25.01 -10.77 3.96
CA TRP A 365 -25.61 -10.25 2.72
C TRP A 365 -24.66 -9.35 1.92
N ARG A 366 -23.69 -8.67 2.58
CA ARG A 366 -22.67 -7.88 1.88
C ARG A 366 -21.63 -8.77 1.20
N ALA A 367 -21.29 -9.92 1.78
CA ALA A 367 -20.48 -10.92 1.08
C ALA A 367 -21.20 -11.42 -0.19
N ASP A 368 -22.50 -11.71 -0.08
CA ASP A 368 -23.30 -12.17 -1.21
C ASP A 368 -23.40 -11.07 -2.31
N LEU A 369 -23.68 -9.81 -1.93
CA LEU A 369 -23.73 -8.68 -2.85
C LEU A 369 -22.37 -8.42 -3.52
N LEU A 370 -21.26 -8.53 -2.76
CA LEU A 370 -19.91 -8.39 -3.33
C LEU A 370 -19.66 -9.48 -4.37
N ALA A 371 -19.98 -10.74 -4.05
CA ALA A 371 -19.85 -11.85 -4.99
C ALA A 371 -20.69 -11.65 -6.24
N GLU A 372 -21.93 -11.21 -6.10
CA GLU A 372 -22.84 -10.90 -7.23
C GLU A 372 -22.20 -9.85 -8.15
N LYS A 373 -21.79 -8.71 -7.60
CA LYS A 373 -21.18 -7.61 -8.37
C LYS A 373 -19.91 -8.01 -9.09
N LEU A 374 -19.04 -8.79 -8.44
CA LEU A 374 -17.78 -9.25 -9.04
C LEU A 374 -18.06 -10.29 -10.15
N ASN A 375 -18.93 -11.27 -9.89
CA ASN A 375 -19.28 -12.31 -10.85
C ASN A 375 -20.08 -11.78 -12.06
N ALA A 376 -20.81 -10.67 -11.93
CA ALA A 376 -21.48 -10.02 -13.05
C ALA A 376 -20.51 -9.59 -14.18
N ARG A 377 -19.24 -9.39 -13.86
CA ARG A 377 -18.17 -9.07 -14.83
C ARG A 377 -17.42 -10.31 -15.33
N GLY A 378 -17.78 -11.49 -14.86
CA GLY A 378 -17.13 -12.77 -15.20
C GLY A 378 -16.34 -13.34 -14.02
N ARG A 379 -15.76 -14.52 -14.23
CA ARG A 379 -14.99 -15.22 -13.20
C ARG A 379 -13.49 -15.16 -13.48
N GLY A 380 -12.67 -15.36 -12.43
CA GLY A 380 -11.20 -15.53 -12.56
C GLY A 380 -10.40 -14.23 -12.75
N TRP A 381 -11.07 -13.07 -12.78
CA TRP A 381 -10.40 -11.78 -12.97
C TRP A 381 -9.98 -11.11 -11.65
N VAL A 382 -10.51 -11.57 -10.53
CA VAL A 382 -10.40 -10.91 -9.24
C VAL A 382 -10.06 -11.91 -8.14
N HIS A 383 -9.39 -11.42 -7.09
CA HIS A 383 -9.20 -12.08 -5.81
C HIS A 383 -9.58 -11.10 -4.71
N VAL A 384 -10.26 -11.54 -3.67
CA VAL A 384 -10.65 -10.69 -2.54
C VAL A 384 -9.74 -10.98 -1.35
N ASN A 385 -9.18 -9.93 -0.76
CA ASN A 385 -8.39 -9.95 0.45
C ASN A 385 -9.14 -9.25 1.59
N PRO A 386 -9.95 -9.96 2.38
CA PRO A 386 -10.46 -9.42 3.62
C PRO A 386 -9.31 -9.15 4.59
N ILE A 387 -9.35 -7.98 5.24
CA ILE A 387 -8.34 -7.51 6.18
C ILE A 387 -9.04 -7.31 7.52
N PRO A 388 -8.65 -7.99 8.61
CA PRO A 388 -9.14 -7.64 9.93
C PRO A 388 -8.84 -6.16 10.21
N LEU A 389 -9.84 -5.38 10.61
CA LEU A 389 -9.61 -3.96 10.89
C LEU A 389 -8.59 -3.80 12.03
N ASN A 390 -7.56 -3.02 11.79
CA ASN A 390 -6.61 -2.67 12.83
C ASN A 390 -7.10 -1.43 13.56
N PRO A 391 -7.00 -1.38 14.91
CA PRO A 391 -7.38 -0.21 15.69
C PRO A 391 -6.60 1.02 15.24
N THR A 392 -7.25 2.18 15.21
CA THR A 392 -6.60 3.46 14.99
C THR A 392 -6.96 4.44 16.10
N PRO A 393 -6.10 5.40 16.48
CA PRO A 393 -6.25 6.20 17.70
C PRO A 393 -7.59 6.93 17.84
N ASN A 394 -8.18 7.35 16.72
CA ASN A 394 -9.43 8.11 16.69
C ASN A 394 -10.62 7.32 16.12
N SER A 395 -10.50 6.00 16.00
CA SER A 395 -11.56 5.13 15.49
C SER A 395 -12.37 4.49 16.62
N VAL A 396 -13.68 4.52 16.47
CA VAL A 396 -14.61 3.79 17.35
C VAL A 396 -14.88 2.38 16.84
N TRP A 397 -14.37 2.04 15.65
CA TRP A 397 -14.61 0.78 14.98
C TRP A 397 -13.59 -0.28 15.41
N THR A 398 -14.06 -1.52 15.43
CA THR A 398 -13.27 -2.68 15.82
C THR A 398 -13.29 -3.74 14.73
N SER A 399 -12.37 -4.70 14.81
CA SER A 399 -12.33 -5.85 13.93
C SER A 399 -13.54 -6.74 14.12
N SER A 400 -13.99 -7.37 13.05
CA SER A 400 -15.02 -8.41 13.08
C SER A 400 -14.58 -9.61 13.91
N GLU A 401 -15.54 -10.33 14.48
CA GLU A 401 -15.29 -11.57 15.21
C GLU A 401 -14.76 -12.67 14.26
N PRO A 402 -13.85 -13.55 14.70
CA PRO A 402 -13.28 -14.58 13.83
C PRO A 402 -14.32 -15.48 13.15
N GLN A 403 -15.44 -15.77 13.80
CA GLN A 403 -16.52 -16.55 13.23
C GLN A 403 -17.23 -15.83 12.09
N VAL A 404 -17.44 -14.51 12.24
CA VAL A 404 -18.06 -13.67 11.20
C VAL A 404 -17.13 -13.57 9.99
N MET A 405 -15.82 -13.37 10.22
CA MET A 405 -14.82 -13.37 9.15
C MET A 405 -14.81 -14.69 8.37
N ARG A 406 -14.80 -15.85 9.07
CA ARG A 406 -14.87 -17.16 8.41
C ARG A 406 -16.13 -17.32 7.57
N GLU A 407 -17.29 -16.88 8.06
CA GLU A 407 -18.55 -16.95 7.29
C GLU A 407 -18.50 -16.03 6.07
N PHE A 408 -17.94 -14.84 6.18
CA PHE A 408 -17.74 -13.91 5.06
C PHE A 408 -16.88 -14.55 3.95
N LEU A 409 -15.73 -15.14 4.32
CA LEU A 409 -14.86 -15.85 3.40
C LEU A 409 -15.56 -17.05 2.75
N ARG A 410 -16.24 -17.87 3.57
CA ARG A 410 -16.97 -19.04 3.09
C ARG A 410 -18.00 -18.68 2.00
N ARG A 411 -18.72 -17.58 2.17
CA ARG A 411 -19.71 -17.10 1.19
C ARG A 411 -19.06 -16.69 -0.12
N LEU A 412 -18.02 -15.88 -0.08
CA LEU A 412 -17.31 -15.45 -1.27
C LEU A 412 -16.71 -16.64 -2.03
N ASN A 413 -15.98 -17.52 -1.33
CA ASN A 413 -15.41 -18.72 -1.94
C ASN A 413 -16.51 -19.65 -2.48
N GLY A 414 -17.62 -19.85 -1.73
CA GLY A 414 -18.78 -20.64 -2.15
C GLY A 414 -19.46 -20.08 -3.40
N ALA A 415 -19.43 -18.75 -3.60
CA ALA A 415 -19.91 -18.08 -4.81
C ALA A 415 -18.88 -18.13 -5.97
N GLY A 416 -17.71 -18.74 -5.77
CA GLY A 416 -16.65 -18.86 -6.77
C GLY A 416 -15.81 -17.60 -6.95
N VAL A 417 -15.76 -16.74 -5.93
CA VAL A 417 -14.85 -15.59 -5.84
C VAL A 417 -13.68 -15.99 -4.94
N PRO A 418 -12.47 -16.21 -5.47
CA PRO A 418 -11.31 -16.58 -4.67
C PRO A 418 -11.06 -15.54 -3.59
N THR A 419 -10.97 -15.98 -2.33
CA THR A 419 -10.88 -15.10 -1.17
C THR A 419 -9.94 -15.70 -0.13
N THR A 420 -8.98 -14.90 0.35
CA THR A 420 -8.02 -15.29 1.38
C THR A 420 -7.95 -14.19 2.44
N LEU A 421 -8.03 -14.55 3.72
CA LEU A 421 -7.84 -13.58 4.81
C LEU A 421 -6.40 -13.09 4.80
N ARG A 422 -6.21 -11.78 4.81
CA ARG A 422 -4.87 -11.20 4.82
C ARG A 422 -4.23 -11.37 6.20
N ASP A 423 -3.04 -11.93 6.23
CA ASP A 423 -2.19 -11.88 7.41
C ASP A 423 -1.76 -10.44 7.69
N THR A 424 -1.89 -10.02 8.95
CA THR A 424 -1.60 -8.64 9.37
C THR A 424 -0.41 -8.64 10.30
N ARG A 425 0.77 -8.36 9.75
CA ARG A 425 2.02 -8.18 10.51
C ARG A 425 2.15 -6.76 11.05
N GLY A 426 2.96 -6.59 12.09
CA GLY A 426 3.29 -5.29 12.65
C GLY A 426 2.18 -4.63 13.48
N LYS A 427 1.17 -5.36 13.95
CA LYS A 427 0.07 -4.80 14.76
C LYS A 427 0.55 -4.14 16.05
N GLU A 428 1.54 -4.75 16.71
CA GLU A 428 2.05 -4.33 18.01
C GLU A 428 2.83 -3.01 17.95
N ILE A 429 3.28 -2.63 16.76
CA ILE A 429 4.05 -1.41 16.51
C ILE A 429 3.28 -0.40 15.64
N ASP A 430 1.95 -0.53 15.54
CA ASP A 430 1.10 0.28 14.65
C ASP A 430 1.60 0.32 13.21
N GLY A 431 2.18 -0.77 12.75
CA GLY A 431 2.72 -0.94 11.39
C GLY A 431 1.76 -1.58 10.39
N ALA A 432 0.58 -2.01 10.86
CA ALA A 432 -0.40 -2.67 10.01
C ALA A 432 -1.16 -1.70 9.10
N CYS A 433 -1.85 -2.25 8.09
CA CYS A 433 -2.64 -1.44 7.15
C CYS A 433 -3.65 -0.55 7.88
N GLY A 434 -3.65 0.74 7.56
CA GLY A 434 -4.52 1.77 8.14
C GLY A 434 -4.00 2.40 9.43
N GLN A 435 -2.93 1.88 10.05
CA GLN A 435 -2.42 2.38 11.34
C GLN A 435 -1.36 3.49 11.21
N LEU A 436 -0.72 3.65 10.04
CA LEU A 436 0.36 4.61 9.87
C LEU A 436 -0.13 6.06 10.09
N ALA A 437 0.38 6.69 11.12
CA ALA A 437 -0.03 8.03 11.56
C ALA A 437 1.10 9.07 11.48
N ALA A 438 2.36 8.64 11.43
CA ALA A 438 3.55 9.47 11.38
C ALA A 438 3.60 10.52 12.50
N ALA A 439 3.39 10.09 13.75
CA ALA A 439 3.48 10.94 14.92
C ALA A 439 4.83 10.77 15.63
N GLU A 440 5.43 11.88 16.09
CA GLU A 440 6.47 11.88 17.11
C GLU A 440 5.74 11.93 18.46
N ASP A 441 5.84 10.89 19.27
CA ASP A 441 5.39 10.88 20.67
C ASP A 441 6.46 11.50 21.57
#